data_e8091d90ae88845e8fa3710b934c6796
#
_entry.id   e8091d90ae88845e8fa3710b934c6796
#
_cell.length_a   1.000
_cell.length_b   1.000
_cell.length_c   1.000
_cell.angle_alpha   90.00
_cell.angle_beta   90.00
_cell.angle_gamma   90.00
#
_symmetry.space_group_name_H-M   'P 1'
#
loop_
_entity.id
_entity.type
_entity.pdbx_description
1 polymer ?
#
loop_
_entity_poly.entity_id
_entity_poly.type
_entity_poly.pdbx_seq_one_letter_code
_entity_poly.pdbx_strand_id
1 'polypeptide(L)'
;GYIFVGSKQGDVYALKDHDDNGKADFSIVVASDMGDSSGVAFYKGSLFIAEIDKVWKIEDIEEKLDRGNSIMDLEKILVTDDLPSDTWHGRKWIKFDQDGSFLVNVGAPCNVCLQDDPRYATIMRFRDSKWSIVARGVRNSVGFDFNPQNNRLYFTDNGRDWLGDNLPSCELN
;
A
#
# COMPACT_ATOMS: atom_id res chain seq x y z
N GLY A 1 -7.36 -16.58 10.02
CA GLY A 1 -7.41 -15.65 8.88
C GLY A 1 -6.21 -15.82 7.97
N TYR A 2 -6.18 -15.08 6.87
CA TYR A 2 -5.04 -15.04 5.94
C TYR A 2 -4.16 -13.82 6.21
N ILE A 3 -2.86 -13.94 5.93
CA ILE A 3 -1.90 -12.83 5.87
C ILE A 3 -1.58 -12.59 4.40
N PHE A 4 -1.77 -11.36 3.94
CA PHE A 4 -1.45 -10.98 2.57
C PHE A 4 -0.13 -10.23 2.52
N VAL A 5 0.73 -10.60 1.56
CA VAL A 5 2.07 -10.04 1.39
C VAL A 5 2.27 -9.62 -0.05
N GLY A 6 2.43 -8.34 -0.29
CA GLY A 6 2.85 -7.80 -1.59
C GLY A 6 4.37 -7.87 -1.76
N SER A 7 4.83 -7.93 -3.00
CA SER A 7 6.26 -7.97 -3.30
C SER A 7 6.67 -6.97 -4.38
N LYS A 8 7.94 -6.58 -4.33
CA LYS A 8 8.57 -5.76 -5.38
C LYS A 8 8.61 -6.49 -6.74
N GLN A 9 8.63 -7.83 -6.72
CA GLN A 9 8.71 -8.65 -7.91
C GLN A 9 7.38 -8.77 -8.67
N GLY A 10 6.29 -8.23 -8.11
CA GLY A 10 4.99 -8.23 -8.77
C GLY A 10 4.07 -9.39 -8.36
N ASP A 11 4.51 -10.22 -7.43
CA ASP A 11 3.66 -11.26 -6.86
C ASP A 11 3.01 -10.80 -5.55
N VAL A 12 1.77 -11.21 -5.34
CA VAL A 12 1.06 -11.05 -4.07
C VAL A 12 0.70 -12.42 -3.53
N TYR A 13 1.06 -12.65 -2.28
CA TYR A 13 0.90 -13.93 -1.61
C TYR A 13 -0.22 -13.87 -0.57
N ALA A 14 -0.93 -14.98 -0.42
CA ALA A 14 -1.75 -15.27 0.75
C ALA A 14 -1.08 -16.39 1.56
N LEU A 15 -0.90 -16.14 2.84
CA LEU A 15 -0.29 -17.05 3.80
C LEU A 15 -1.32 -17.43 4.87
N LYS A 16 -1.25 -18.64 5.38
CA LYS A 16 -2.07 -19.08 6.52
C LYS A 16 -1.26 -19.98 7.45
N ASP A 17 -1.39 -19.75 8.74
CA ASP A 17 -0.94 -20.60 9.82
C ASP A 17 -2.17 -21.35 10.32
N HIS A 18 -2.21 -22.67 10.11
CA HIS A 18 -3.40 -23.49 10.43
C HIS A 18 -3.36 -24.00 11.87
N ASP A 19 -2.18 -24.16 12.44
CA ASP A 19 -1.98 -24.74 13.77
C ASP A 19 -1.58 -23.70 14.84
N ASP A 20 -1.59 -22.40 14.48
CA ASP A 20 -1.26 -21.26 15.35
C ASP A 20 0.13 -21.36 15.99
N ASN A 21 1.11 -21.96 15.29
CA ASN A 21 2.47 -22.09 15.78
C ASN A 21 3.41 -20.90 15.45
N GLY A 22 2.88 -19.89 14.74
CA GLY A 22 3.61 -18.70 14.30
C GLY A 22 4.39 -18.90 13.01
N LYS A 23 4.14 -19.98 12.27
CA LYS A 23 4.73 -20.24 10.96
C LYS A 23 3.61 -20.57 9.97
N ALA A 24 3.72 -20.01 8.78
CA ALA A 24 2.75 -20.31 7.73
C ALA A 24 2.95 -21.72 7.19
N ASP A 25 1.88 -22.53 7.25
CA ASP A 25 1.80 -23.87 6.65
C ASP A 25 1.34 -23.82 5.20
N PHE A 26 0.72 -22.73 4.81
CA PHE A 26 0.14 -22.51 3.51
C PHE A 26 0.66 -21.22 2.90
N SER A 27 1.01 -21.26 1.62
CA SER A 27 1.38 -20.09 0.84
C SER A 27 0.92 -20.27 -0.60
N ILE A 28 0.23 -19.28 -1.14
CA ILE A 28 -0.21 -19.28 -2.53
C ILE A 28 -0.07 -17.88 -3.13
N VAL A 29 0.26 -17.79 -4.42
CA VAL A 29 0.21 -16.53 -5.18
C VAL A 29 -1.22 -16.26 -5.57
N VAL A 30 -1.74 -15.09 -5.23
CA VAL A 30 -3.12 -14.65 -5.52
C VAL A 30 -3.18 -13.63 -6.65
N ALA A 31 -2.07 -12.98 -6.95
CA ALA A 31 -1.87 -12.12 -8.11
C ALA A 31 -0.42 -12.18 -8.56
N SER A 32 -0.18 -12.19 -9.86
CA SER A 32 1.16 -12.22 -10.47
C SER A 32 1.29 -11.23 -11.63
N ASP A 33 2.51 -11.10 -12.14
CA ASP A 33 2.83 -10.23 -13.29
C ASP A 33 2.39 -8.77 -13.11
N MET A 34 2.33 -8.31 -11.87
CA MET A 34 2.07 -6.92 -11.53
C MET A 34 3.37 -6.10 -11.54
N GLY A 35 3.27 -4.80 -11.49
CA GLY A 35 4.41 -3.94 -11.18
C GLY A 35 4.90 -4.13 -9.73
N ASP A 36 5.48 -3.10 -9.13
CA ASP A 36 5.81 -3.13 -7.69
C ASP A 36 4.50 -3.11 -6.88
N SER A 37 4.02 -4.30 -6.45
CA SER A 37 2.76 -4.52 -5.74
C SER A 37 2.95 -4.57 -4.22
N SER A 38 3.84 -3.73 -3.68
CA SER A 38 4.22 -3.75 -2.26
C SER A 38 3.09 -3.39 -1.29
N GLY A 39 2.15 -2.57 -1.73
CA GLY A 39 1.03 -2.13 -0.89
C GLY A 39 -0.16 -3.10 -0.96
N VAL A 40 -0.55 -3.67 0.18
CA VAL A 40 -1.74 -4.53 0.26
C VAL A 40 -2.62 -4.16 1.46
N ALA A 41 -3.92 -4.21 1.28
CA ALA A 41 -4.88 -4.01 2.36
C ALA A 41 -6.11 -4.90 2.18
N PHE A 42 -6.53 -5.54 3.26
CA PHE A 42 -7.80 -6.27 3.30
C PHE A 42 -8.90 -5.36 3.83
N TYR A 43 -10.01 -5.29 3.12
CA TYR A 43 -11.16 -4.50 3.54
C TYR A 43 -12.47 -5.12 3.04
N LYS A 44 -13.38 -5.42 3.97
CA LYS A 44 -14.73 -5.95 3.69
C LYS A 44 -14.75 -7.12 2.71
N GLY A 45 -13.93 -8.14 2.96
CA GLY A 45 -13.88 -9.36 2.15
C GLY A 45 -13.05 -9.24 0.88
N SER A 46 -12.52 -8.07 0.55
CA SER A 46 -11.73 -7.83 -0.64
C SER A 46 -10.27 -7.53 -0.30
N LEU A 47 -9.36 -7.99 -1.15
CA LEU A 47 -7.95 -7.62 -1.12
C LEU A 47 -7.72 -6.47 -2.10
N PHE A 48 -7.15 -5.37 -1.60
CA PHE A 48 -6.70 -4.25 -2.41
C PHE A 48 -5.18 -4.30 -2.55
N ILE A 49 -4.70 -4.06 -3.78
CA ILE A 49 -3.28 -4.14 -4.14
C ILE A 49 -2.90 -2.81 -4.79
N ALA A 50 -1.95 -2.12 -4.21
CA ALA A 50 -1.42 -0.87 -4.73
C ALA A 50 -0.07 -1.12 -5.41
N GLU A 51 -0.02 -0.89 -6.71
CA GLU A 51 1.20 -0.69 -7.51
C GLU A 51 1.65 0.77 -7.41
N ILE A 52 2.69 1.14 -8.14
CA ILE A 52 3.22 2.51 -8.12
C ILE A 52 2.16 3.51 -8.62
N ASP A 53 1.48 3.19 -9.70
CA ASP A 53 0.60 4.12 -10.43
C ASP A 53 -0.88 3.74 -10.40
N LYS A 54 -1.24 2.60 -9.80
CA LYS A 54 -2.63 2.11 -9.82
C LYS A 54 -2.99 1.27 -8.59
N VAL A 55 -4.28 1.09 -8.39
CA VAL A 55 -4.82 0.23 -7.33
C VAL A 55 -5.80 -0.77 -7.93
N TRP A 56 -5.64 -2.03 -7.57
CA TRP A 56 -6.49 -3.14 -7.95
C TRP A 56 -7.29 -3.66 -6.76
N LYS A 57 -8.36 -4.40 -7.04
CA LYS A 57 -9.18 -5.11 -6.06
C LYS A 57 -9.43 -6.54 -6.51
N ILE A 58 -9.31 -7.49 -5.59
CA ILE A 58 -9.79 -8.87 -5.73
C ILE A 58 -10.94 -9.05 -4.75
N GLU A 59 -12.14 -9.30 -5.26
CA GLU A 59 -13.34 -9.48 -4.45
C GLU A 59 -13.39 -10.88 -3.84
N ASP A 60 -14.02 -11.00 -2.67
CA ASP A 60 -14.32 -12.25 -1.98
C ASP A 60 -13.09 -13.15 -1.83
N ILE A 61 -11.94 -12.53 -1.51
CA ILE A 61 -10.63 -13.20 -1.53
C ILE A 61 -10.58 -14.40 -0.58
N GLU A 62 -11.12 -14.29 0.65
CA GLU A 62 -11.09 -15.39 1.62
C GLU A 62 -11.97 -16.56 1.15
N GLU A 63 -13.15 -16.26 0.60
CA GLU A 63 -14.03 -17.28 0.05
C GLU A 63 -13.39 -18.03 -1.13
N LYS A 64 -12.70 -17.28 -2.02
CA LYS A 64 -11.96 -17.87 -3.14
C LYS A 64 -10.83 -18.78 -2.67
N LEU A 65 -10.11 -18.39 -1.63
CA LEU A 65 -9.02 -19.18 -1.03
C LEU A 65 -9.55 -20.44 -0.31
N ASP A 66 -10.64 -20.31 0.45
CA ASP A 66 -11.20 -21.43 1.22
C ASP A 66 -11.84 -22.50 0.31
N ARG A 67 -12.26 -22.17 -0.91
CA ARG A 67 -12.72 -23.13 -1.92
C ARG A 67 -11.62 -24.07 -2.44
N GLY A 68 -10.37 -23.85 -2.05
CA GLY A 68 -9.25 -24.74 -2.36
C GLY A 68 -8.82 -24.70 -3.82
N ASN A 69 -9.10 -23.62 -4.51
CA ASN A 69 -8.59 -23.40 -5.89
C ASN A 69 -7.07 -23.26 -5.86
N SER A 70 -6.38 -24.13 -6.57
CA SER A 70 -4.93 -24.01 -6.82
C SER A 70 -4.61 -22.88 -7.80
N ILE A 71 -5.42 -21.85 -7.89
CA ILE A 71 -5.33 -20.83 -8.90
C ILE A 71 -4.45 -19.71 -8.41
N MET A 72 -3.43 -19.46 -9.18
CA MET A 72 -2.34 -18.57 -8.86
C MET A 72 -2.48 -17.15 -9.39
N ASP A 73 -3.56 -16.82 -10.06
CA ASP A 73 -3.82 -15.44 -10.55
C ASP A 73 -5.33 -15.19 -10.59
N LEU A 74 -5.82 -14.56 -9.53
CA LEU A 74 -7.25 -14.26 -9.41
C LEU A 74 -7.58 -13.01 -10.23
N GLU A 75 -8.83 -12.95 -10.73
CA GLU A 75 -9.32 -11.80 -11.46
C GLU A 75 -9.19 -10.52 -10.63
N LYS A 76 -8.52 -9.52 -11.22
CA LYS A 76 -8.26 -8.21 -10.63
C LYS A 76 -9.16 -7.15 -11.28
N ILE A 77 -9.84 -6.37 -10.47
CA ILE A 77 -10.66 -5.25 -10.90
C ILE A 77 -9.84 -3.96 -10.69
N LEU A 78 -9.66 -3.18 -11.74
CA LEU A 78 -9.00 -1.87 -11.64
C LEU A 78 -9.88 -0.91 -10.85
N VAL A 79 -9.35 -0.37 -9.75
CA VAL A 79 -10.02 0.65 -8.93
C VAL A 79 -9.68 2.05 -9.42
N THR A 80 -8.40 2.28 -9.71
CA THR A 80 -7.88 3.54 -10.25
C THR A 80 -6.50 3.33 -10.85
N ASP A 81 -6.15 4.11 -11.86
CA ASP A 81 -4.83 4.18 -12.52
C ASP A 81 -4.31 5.64 -12.61
N ASP A 82 -4.88 6.51 -11.79
CA ASP A 82 -4.54 7.94 -11.76
C ASP A 82 -3.62 8.29 -10.57
N LEU A 83 -2.46 7.61 -10.48
CA LEU A 83 -1.38 7.96 -9.57
C LEU A 83 -0.11 8.28 -10.35
N PRO A 84 0.80 9.14 -9.80
CA PRO A 84 2.10 9.35 -10.41
C PRO A 84 2.91 8.05 -10.52
N SER A 85 3.62 7.88 -11.65
CA SER A 85 4.28 6.62 -12.02
C SER A 85 5.78 6.57 -11.74
N ASP A 86 6.37 7.61 -11.14
CA ASP A 86 7.79 7.61 -10.78
C ASP A 86 8.11 6.50 -9.77
N THR A 87 9.18 5.77 -10.07
CA THR A 87 9.59 4.62 -9.25
C THR A 87 10.38 5.00 -8.01
N TRP A 88 11.06 6.17 -8.01
CA TRP A 88 11.79 6.64 -6.84
C TRP A 88 10.83 7.08 -5.76
N HIS A 89 10.87 6.46 -4.59
CA HIS A 89 9.89 6.55 -3.51
C HIS A 89 8.44 6.21 -3.97
N GLY A 90 8.33 5.46 -5.08
CA GLY A 90 7.05 5.14 -5.72
C GLY A 90 6.23 4.07 -5.01
N ARG A 91 6.88 3.22 -4.19
CA ARG A 91 6.20 2.13 -3.48
C ARG A 91 5.08 2.64 -2.61
N LYS A 92 3.97 1.95 -2.65
CA LYS A 92 2.76 2.32 -1.94
C LYS A 92 2.62 1.56 -0.62
N TRP A 93 2.19 2.28 0.39
CA TRP A 93 1.46 1.76 1.52
C TRP A 93 -0.02 2.07 1.30
N ILE A 94 -0.92 1.16 1.64
CA ILE A 94 -2.36 1.37 1.50
C ILE A 94 -3.06 1.03 2.81
N LYS A 95 -3.97 1.89 3.26
CA LYS A 95 -4.75 1.68 4.48
C LYS A 95 -6.15 2.26 4.32
N PHE A 96 -7.16 1.53 4.79
CA PHE A 96 -8.54 2.01 4.82
C PHE A 96 -8.82 2.81 6.08
N ASP A 97 -9.55 3.92 5.90
CA ASP A 97 -10.19 4.66 6.98
C ASP A 97 -11.54 4.01 7.35
N GLN A 98 -12.09 4.37 8.50
CA GLN A 98 -13.38 3.86 9.00
C GLN A 98 -14.55 4.20 8.08
N ASP A 99 -14.47 5.28 7.31
CA ASP A 99 -15.49 5.72 6.36
C ASP A 99 -15.48 4.95 5.02
N GLY A 100 -14.52 4.01 4.86
CA GLY A 100 -14.36 3.20 3.66
C GLY A 100 -13.52 3.84 2.55
N SER A 101 -13.02 5.05 2.76
CA SER A 101 -11.95 5.60 1.90
C SER A 101 -10.63 4.90 2.18
N PHE A 102 -9.71 4.91 1.22
CA PHE A 102 -8.36 4.44 1.47
C PHE A 102 -7.32 5.54 1.19
N LEU A 103 -6.17 5.41 1.85
CA LEU A 103 -5.06 6.31 1.71
C LEU A 103 -3.88 5.58 1.08
N VAL A 104 -3.08 6.33 0.30
CA VAL A 104 -1.76 5.90 -0.20
C VAL A 104 -0.75 7.03 -0.05
N ASN A 105 0.54 6.67 0.08
CA ASN A 105 1.63 7.63 -0.03
C ASN A 105 2.00 7.87 -1.49
N VAL A 106 2.39 9.10 -1.83
CA VAL A 106 3.02 9.46 -3.10
C VAL A 106 4.31 10.20 -2.77
N GLY A 107 5.42 9.48 -2.74
CA GLY A 107 6.71 10.05 -2.35
C GLY A 107 7.29 11.01 -3.39
N ALA A 108 8.24 11.84 -2.99
CA ALA A 108 8.97 12.71 -3.90
C ALA A 108 9.82 11.89 -4.87
N PRO A 109 9.83 12.18 -6.19
CA PRO A 109 10.57 11.41 -7.19
C PRO A 109 12.06 11.78 -7.25
N CYS A 110 12.63 12.19 -6.13
CA CYS A 110 14.01 12.65 -6.01
C CYS A 110 14.47 12.69 -4.55
N ASN A 111 15.76 12.93 -4.32
CA ASN A 111 16.25 13.20 -2.96
C ASN A 111 15.74 14.55 -2.44
N VAL A 112 15.91 15.61 -3.25
CA VAL A 112 15.45 16.99 -2.94
C VAL A 112 15.05 17.67 -4.25
N CYS A 113 13.78 17.93 -4.43
CA CYS A 113 13.25 18.65 -5.60
C CYS A 113 11.90 19.29 -5.30
N LEU A 114 11.56 20.26 -6.13
CA LEU A 114 10.19 20.74 -6.29
C LEU A 114 9.59 20.05 -7.52
N GLN A 115 8.33 19.72 -7.45
CA GLN A 115 7.56 19.09 -8.51
C GLN A 115 6.38 19.99 -8.90
N ASP A 116 6.10 20.07 -10.20
CA ASP A 116 4.93 20.81 -10.70
C ASP A 116 3.62 20.07 -10.39
N ASP A 117 3.65 18.73 -10.41
CA ASP A 117 2.50 17.93 -10.01
C ASP A 117 2.35 17.96 -8.47
N PRO A 118 1.28 18.55 -7.95
CA PRO A 118 1.08 18.72 -6.51
C PRO A 118 0.79 17.43 -5.75
N ARG A 119 0.68 16.29 -6.46
CA ARG A 119 0.43 14.97 -5.84
C ARG A 119 1.70 14.36 -5.25
N TYR A 120 2.90 14.78 -5.70
CA TYR A 120 4.16 14.32 -5.12
C TYR A 120 4.38 14.86 -3.70
N ALA A 121 5.15 14.12 -2.93
CA ALA A 121 5.45 14.40 -1.53
C ALA A 121 4.16 14.57 -0.68
N THR A 122 3.24 13.60 -0.80
CA THR A 122 1.94 13.68 -0.12
C THR A 122 1.48 12.32 0.41
N ILE A 123 0.47 12.35 1.30
CA ILE A 123 -0.46 11.24 1.51
C ILE A 123 -1.78 11.64 0.87
N MET A 124 -2.29 10.77 0.01
CA MET A 124 -3.53 10.99 -0.73
C MET A 124 -4.63 10.05 -0.26
N ARG A 125 -5.87 10.55 -0.29
CA ARG A 125 -7.10 9.79 0.01
C ARG A 125 -7.89 9.59 -1.27
N PHE A 126 -8.34 8.35 -1.49
CA PHE A 126 -9.28 7.99 -2.56
C PHE A 126 -10.67 7.76 -1.96
N ARG A 127 -11.64 8.52 -2.47
CA ARG A 127 -13.04 8.44 -2.06
C ARG A 127 -13.94 8.83 -3.22
N ASP A 128 -15.03 8.09 -3.45
CA ASP A 128 -16.02 8.38 -4.50
C ASP A 128 -15.37 8.63 -5.87
N SER A 129 -14.41 7.74 -6.24
CA SER A 129 -13.60 7.81 -7.46
C SER A 129 -12.79 9.11 -7.64
N LYS A 130 -12.42 9.76 -6.53
CA LYS A 130 -11.63 11.00 -6.54
C LYS A 130 -10.50 10.95 -5.55
N TRP A 131 -9.37 11.54 -5.96
CA TRP A 131 -8.23 11.79 -5.10
C TRP A 131 -8.30 13.13 -4.39
N SER A 132 -7.87 13.16 -3.14
CA SER A 132 -7.66 14.39 -2.36
C SER A 132 -6.38 14.25 -1.54
N ILE A 133 -5.70 15.37 -1.29
CA ILE A 133 -4.47 15.39 -0.52
C ILE A 133 -4.81 15.53 0.97
N VAL A 134 -4.26 14.64 1.80
CA VAL A 134 -4.44 14.63 3.27
C VAL A 134 -3.24 15.27 3.96
N ALA A 135 -2.03 14.96 3.51
CA ALA A 135 -0.79 15.55 4.05
C ALA A 135 0.13 15.99 2.91
N ARG A 136 0.87 17.07 3.12
CA ARG A 136 1.85 17.63 2.18
C ARG A 136 3.23 17.70 2.81
N GLY A 137 4.27 17.71 1.98
CA GLY A 137 5.66 17.77 2.43
C GLY A 137 6.20 16.42 2.92
N VAL A 138 5.49 15.34 2.62
CA VAL A 138 5.86 13.97 3.01
C VAL A 138 6.80 13.40 1.96
N ARG A 139 8.11 13.50 2.20
CA ARG A 139 9.13 13.10 1.20
C ARG A 139 9.04 11.62 0.85
N ASN A 140 9.02 10.73 1.85
CA ASN A 140 9.01 9.29 1.66
C ASN A 140 8.44 8.58 2.88
N SER A 141 7.12 8.55 2.99
CA SER A 141 6.46 7.71 3.98
C SER A 141 6.48 6.25 3.52
N VAL A 142 6.89 5.36 4.40
CA VAL A 142 6.91 3.90 4.16
C VAL A 142 5.88 3.16 5.02
N GLY A 143 5.12 3.87 5.80
CA GLY A 143 4.04 3.32 6.61
C GLY A 143 3.23 4.39 7.33
N PHE A 144 1.94 4.16 7.40
CA PHE A 144 1.00 4.96 8.18
C PHE A 144 -0.14 4.10 8.71
N ASP A 145 -0.73 4.55 9.80
CA ASP A 145 -1.91 3.92 10.38
C ASP A 145 -2.76 4.93 11.14
N PHE A 146 -3.99 4.55 11.44
CA PHE A 146 -4.90 5.33 12.27
C PHE A 146 -4.80 4.90 13.72
N ASN A 147 -4.67 5.86 14.63
CA ASN A 147 -4.74 5.58 16.05
C ASN A 147 -6.16 5.06 16.40
N PRO A 148 -6.27 3.85 16.98
CA PRO A 148 -7.57 3.23 17.23
C PRO A 148 -8.43 3.98 18.27
N GLN A 149 -7.84 4.84 19.10
CA GLN A 149 -8.55 5.58 20.13
C GLN A 149 -9.22 6.86 19.63
N ASN A 150 -8.63 7.53 18.61
CA ASN A 150 -9.07 8.85 18.18
C ASN A 150 -9.16 9.01 16.66
N ASN A 151 -8.87 7.95 15.92
CA ASN A 151 -8.85 7.88 14.44
C ASN A 151 -7.96 8.95 13.78
N ARG A 152 -6.94 9.45 14.47
CA ARG A 152 -5.94 10.32 13.86
C ARG A 152 -4.96 9.50 13.04
N LEU A 153 -4.61 10.02 11.87
CA LEU A 153 -3.57 9.45 11.02
C LEU A 153 -2.19 9.74 11.61
N TYR A 154 -1.34 8.73 11.70
CA TYR A 154 0.08 8.84 12.00
C TYR A 154 0.87 8.24 10.85
N PHE A 155 1.98 8.86 10.46
CA PHE A 155 2.83 8.39 9.38
C PHE A 155 4.30 8.67 9.65
N THR A 156 5.15 7.81 9.13
CA THR A 156 6.60 8.01 9.13
C THR A 156 7.02 8.81 7.91
N ASP A 157 8.08 9.62 8.02
CA ASP A 157 8.71 10.26 6.87
C ASP A 157 10.22 10.11 6.93
N ASN A 158 10.81 9.59 5.87
CA ASN A 158 12.25 9.49 5.72
C ASN A 158 12.82 10.80 5.20
N GLY A 159 13.73 11.39 5.98
CA GLY A 159 14.44 12.61 5.62
C GLY A 159 15.34 12.46 4.38
N ARG A 160 15.89 13.58 3.90
CA ARG A 160 16.78 13.60 2.72
C ARG A 160 18.12 12.92 3.03
N ASP A 161 18.72 12.34 1.98
CA ASP A 161 20.04 11.74 2.06
C ASP A 161 21.19 12.78 1.92
N TRP A 162 22.42 12.34 2.23
CA TRP A 162 23.69 13.04 2.01
C TRP A 162 23.95 14.27 2.88
N LEU A 163 23.38 14.31 4.08
CA LEU A 163 23.71 15.33 5.08
C LEU A 163 24.62 14.80 6.22
N GLY A 164 24.99 13.51 6.16
CA GLY A 164 25.76 12.80 7.19
C GLY A 164 24.90 11.88 8.04
N ASP A 165 25.52 11.16 8.97
CA ASP A 165 24.88 10.05 9.69
C ASP A 165 23.78 10.48 10.68
N ASN A 166 23.78 11.76 11.06
CA ASN A 166 22.89 12.27 12.11
C ASN A 166 21.89 13.33 11.61
N LEU A 167 21.83 13.62 10.30
CA LEU A 167 20.99 14.69 9.73
C LEU A 167 20.42 14.30 8.36
N PRO A 168 19.15 14.67 8.08
CA PRO A 168 18.13 15.05 9.06
C PRO A 168 17.61 13.82 9.80
N SER A 169 16.97 14.03 10.94
CA SER A 169 16.20 12.97 11.58
C SER A 169 15.01 12.58 10.69
N CYS A 170 14.65 11.30 10.69
CA CYS A 170 13.34 10.87 10.19
C CYS A 170 12.25 11.29 11.17
N GLU A 171 11.01 11.37 10.70
CA GLU A 171 9.90 11.94 11.45
C GLU A 171 8.78 10.92 11.66
N LEU A 172 8.06 11.07 12.76
CA LEU A 172 6.75 10.50 13.00
C LEU A 172 5.76 11.67 13.17
N ASN A 173 4.84 11.79 12.26
CA ASN A 173 3.85 12.86 12.17
C ASN A 173 2.47 12.39 12.56
#